data_6992978d39cc6298898e146b057c7f5d
#
_entry.id   6992978d39cc6298898e146b057c7f5d
#
_cell.length_a   1.000
_cell.length_b   1.000
_cell.length_c   1.000
_cell.angle_alpha   90.00
_cell.angle_beta   90.00
_cell.angle_gamma   90.00
#
_symmetry.space_group_name_H-M   'P 1'
#
loop_
_entity.id
_entity.type
_entity.pdbx_description
1 polymer ?
#
loop_
_entity_poly.entity_id
_entity_poly.type
_entity_poly.pdbx_seq_one_letter_code
_entity_poly.pdbx_strand_id
1 'polypeptide(L)'
;MSTTESTGIEAAIDGCRPADVEPIVVNGDDLESTAPGHLRDLKSELSARGYHPATLAIDACFAEDCTLATQAEADRLRGFVRAAAFLGVGRFELRVDEVAEPATVEPALVALAERASREGVELVCVGDAEFGPAA
;
A
#
# COMPACT_ATOMS: atom_id res chain seq x y z
N MET A 1 -22.75 -5.41 19.69
CA MET A 1 -21.98 -5.19 18.90
C MET A 1 -20.67 -5.40 19.19
N SER A 2 -20.02 -6.15 18.82
CA SER A 2 -18.86 -6.42 19.15
C SER A 2 -17.90 -5.82 18.35
N THR A 3 -17.08 -5.13 18.80
CA THR A 3 -16.15 -4.52 18.06
C THR A 3 -14.80 -4.96 18.33
N THR A 4 -14.64 -5.94 19.12
CA THR A 4 -13.32 -6.34 19.49
C THR A 4 -12.55 -6.88 18.38
N GLU A 5 -13.15 -7.70 17.57
CA GLU A 5 -12.42 -8.24 16.53
C GLU A 5 -12.22 -7.25 15.48
N SER A 6 -12.88 -6.14 15.48
CA SER A 6 -12.69 -5.22 14.44
C SER A 6 -11.77 -4.12 14.84
N THR A 7 -10.98 -4.27 15.87
CA THR A 7 -10.10 -3.21 16.31
C THR A 7 -9.16 -2.78 15.21
N GLY A 8 -8.54 -3.71 14.52
CA GLY A 8 -7.64 -3.34 13.45
C GLY A 8 -8.36 -2.71 12.27
N ILE A 9 -9.55 -3.19 12.00
CA ILE A 9 -10.35 -2.64 10.91
C ILE A 9 -10.76 -1.23 11.24
N GLU A 10 -11.17 -1.00 12.47
CA GLU A 10 -11.57 0.32 12.89
C GLU A 10 -10.42 1.31 12.79
N ALA A 11 -9.23 0.89 13.19
CA ALA A 11 -8.09 1.77 13.11
C ALA A 11 -7.78 2.11 11.65
N ALA A 12 -7.92 1.15 10.76
CA ALA A 12 -7.66 1.41 9.35
C ALA A 12 -8.68 2.39 8.79
N ILE A 13 -9.91 2.26 9.18
CA ILE A 13 -10.95 3.17 8.69
C ILE A 13 -10.76 4.54 9.29
N ASP A 14 -10.44 4.62 10.57
CA ASP A 14 -10.25 5.89 11.22
C ASP A 14 -9.05 6.63 10.63
N GLY A 15 -8.07 5.91 10.13
CA GLY A 15 -6.92 6.54 9.52
C GLY A 15 -7.16 7.04 8.12
N CYS A 16 -8.34 6.72 7.54
CA CYS A 16 -8.61 7.18 6.21
C CYS A 16 -9.07 8.63 6.21
N ARG A 17 -8.78 9.31 5.12
CA ARG A 17 -9.23 10.62 5.00
C ARG A 17 -10.25 10.68 3.93
N PRO A 18 -11.44 10.86 4.17
CA PRO A 18 -12.48 10.85 3.14
C PRO A 18 -12.36 12.09 2.33
N ALA A 19 -12.20 11.92 1.09
CA ALA A 19 -12.12 13.01 0.26
C ALA A 19 -13.48 13.17 -0.20
N ASP A 20 -14.23 13.74 0.32
CA ASP A 20 -15.55 13.89 -0.10
C ASP A 20 -16.26 12.73 0.01
N VAL A 21 -16.28 11.87 0.05
CA VAL A 21 -17.19 10.94 0.21
C VAL A 21 -16.78 9.68 -0.09
N GLU A 22 -16.77 9.24 -1.17
CA GLU A 22 -16.62 7.91 -1.46
C GLU A 22 -15.24 7.46 -1.63
N PRO A 23 -14.42 7.98 -2.43
CA PRO A 23 -13.07 7.45 -2.59
C PRO A 23 -12.21 7.87 -1.41
N ILE A 24 -11.60 6.92 -0.77
CA ILE A 24 -10.76 7.20 0.37
C ILE A 24 -9.38 6.59 0.18
N VAL A 25 -8.43 7.07 0.98
CA VAL A 25 -7.07 6.56 0.98
C VAL A 25 -6.89 5.70 2.22
N VAL A 26 -6.45 4.47 2.03
CA VAL A 26 -6.16 3.57 3.12
C VAL A 26 -4.66 3.58 3.35
N ASN A 27 -4.21 3.82 4.57
CA ASN A 27 -2.80 3.79 4.87
C ASN A 27 -2.40 2.39 5.24
N GLY A 28 -1.41 1.87 4.53
CA GLY A 28 -0.98 0.50 4.78
C GLY A 28 -0.49 0.27 6.20
N ASP A 29 0.07 1.32 6.81
CA ASP A 29 0.56 1.19 8.17
C ASP A 29 -0.56 0.96 9.17
N ASP A 30 -1.78 1.29 8.81
CA ASP A 30 -2.91 1.07 9.69
C ASP A 30 -3.49 -0.32 9.55
N LEU A 31 -3.01 -1.12 8.60
CA LEU A 31 -3.48 -2.47 8.45
C LEU A 31 -2.75 -3.38 9.41
N GLU A 32 -3.50 -4.12 10.20
CA GLU A 32 -2.87 -5.04 11.11
C GLU A 32 -2.39 -6.27 10.39
N SER A 33 -2.96 -6.58 9.26
CA SER A 33 -2.62 -7.79 8.55
C SER A 33 -2.99 -7.65 7.10
N THR A 34 -2.21 -8.27 6.22
CA THR A 34 -2.57 -8.33 4.82
C THR A 34 -3.14 -9.70 4.47
N ALA A 35 -3.51 -10.48 5.47
CA ALA A 35 -4.12 -11.78 5.22
C ALA A 35 -5.47 -11.59 4.55
N PRO A 36 -5.83 -12.51 3.65
CA PRO A 36 -7.08 -12.34 2.89
C PRO A 36 -8.32 -12.20 3.75
N GLY A 37 -8.38 -12.94 4.87
CA GLY A 37 -9.55 -12.84 5.73
C GLY A 37 -9.68 -11.46 6.34
N HIS A 38 -8.58 -10.88 6.78
CA HIS A 38 -8.61 -9.55 7.38
C HIS A 38 -8.98 -8.51 6.33
N LEU A 39 -8.45 -8.64 5.12
CA LEU A 39 -8.75 -7.70 4.05
C LEU A 39 -10.19 -7.81 3.60
N ARG A 40 -10.73 -9.02 3.62
CA ARG A 40 -12.12 -9.20 3.25
C ARG A 40 -13.02 -8.49 4.26
N ASP A 41 -12.69 -8.61 5.55
CA ASP A 41 -13.49 -7.97 6.58
C ASP A 41 -13.40 -6.45 6.46
N LEU A 42 -12.20 -5.94 6.17
CA LEU A 42 -12.02 -4.52 6.00
C LEU A 42 -12.83 -4.01 4.80
N LYS A 43 -12.77 -4.74 3.70
CA LYS A 43 -13.48 -4.36 2.51
C LYS A 43 -14.98 -4.32 2.75
N SER A 44 -15.49 -5.33 3.46
CA SER A 44 -16.90 -5.37 3.78
C SER A 44 -17.31 -4.22 4.66
N GLU A 45 -16.49 -3.91 5.64
CA GLU A 45 -16.82 -2.84 6.57
C GLU A 45 -16.79 -1.48 5.87
N LEU A 46 -15.82 -1.27 4.98
CA LEU A 46 -15.76 -0.02 4.24
C LEU A 46 -17.01 0.12 3.37
N SER A 47 -17.37 -0.95 2.71
CA SER A 47 -18.53 -0.94 1.85
C SER A 47 -19.79 -0.65 2.64
N ALA A 48 -19.92 -1.24 3.81
CA ALA A 48 -21.09 -1.02 4.65
C ALA A 48 -21.20 0.42 5.11
N ARG A 49 -20.07 1.12 5.19
CA ARG A 49 -20.08 2.51 5.59
C ARG A 49 -20.11 3.47 4.42
N GLY A 50 -20.21 2.96 3.20
CA GLY A 50 -20.29 3.82 2.02
C GLY A 50 -18.97 4.32 1.51
N TYR A 51 -17.85 3.73 1.96
CA TYR A 51 -16.53 4.14 1.52
C TYR A 51 -16.02 3.21 0.44
N HIS A 52 -15.28 3.77 -0.49
CA HIS A 52 -14.65 2.98 -1.54
C HIS A 52 -13.14 3.21 -1.48
N PRO A 53 -12.34 2.20 -1.17
CA PRO A 53 -10.90 2.40 -1.10
C PRO A 53 -10.35 2.59 -2.51
N ALA A 54 -9.88 3.77 -2.79
CA ALA A 54 -9.35 4.09 -4.10
C ALA A 54 -7.83 4.02 -4.15
N THR A 55 -7.17 4.28 -3.03
CA THR A 55 -5.71 4.31 -2.96
C THR A 55 -5.24 3.61 -1.70
N LEU A 56 -4.18 2.84 -1.83
CA LEU A 56 -3.49 2.29 -0.68
C LEU A 56 -2.13 2.97 -0.62
N ALA A 57 -1.83 3.63 0.46
CA ALA A 57 -0.57 4.36 0.61
C ALA A 57 0.30 3.68 1.65
N ILE A 58 1.59 3.58 1.37
CA ILE A 58 2.52 2.94 2.29
C ILE A 58 3.87 3.63 2.19
N ASP A 59 4.60 3.72 3.29
CA ASP A 59 5.93 4.26 3.29
C ASP A 59 6.93 3.14 3.04
N ALA A 60 7.87 3.38 2.16
CA ALA A 60 8.92 2.42 1.87
C ALA A 60 10.23 2.93 2.39
N CYS A 61 11.06 2.02 2.86
CA CYS A 61 12.33 2.39 3.44
C CYS A 61 13.46 1.69 2.68
N PHE A 62 14.22 2.47 1.92
CA PHE A 62 15.36 1.94 1.19
C PHE A 62 16.63 2.68 1.62
N ALA A 63 16.68 3.05 2.90
CA ALA A 63 17.78 3.85 3.39
C ALA A 63 19.04 3.05 3.63
N GLU A 64 18.99 1.73 3.58
CA GLU A 64 20.16 0.92 3.83
C GLU A 64 20.82 0.50 2.53
N ASP A 65 22.13 0.71 2.47
CA ASP A 65 22.88 0.34 1.28
C ASP A 65 23.20 -1.14 1.40
N CYS A 66 22.24 -1.98 1.21
CA CYS A 66 22.39 -3.41 1.40
C CYS A 66 21.41 -4.13 0.50
N THR A 67 21.90 -5.03 -0.33
CA THR A 67 21.03 -5.74 -1.25
C THR A 67 19.98 -6.56 -0.53
N LEU A 68 20.37 -7.17 0.59
CA LEU A 68 19.38 -7.96 1.33
C LEU A 68 18.29 -7.09 1.90
N ALA A 69 18.64 -5.92 2.42
CA ALA A 69 17.63 -5.04 2.97
C ALA A 69 16.70 -4.55 1.87
N THR A 70 17.25 -4.26 0.69
CA THR A 70 16.44 -3.82 -0.42
C THR A 70 15.48 -4.92 -0.86
N GLN A 71 15.96 -6.15 -0.89
CA GLN A 71 15.09 -7.24 -1.28
C GLN A 71 14.03 -7.54 -0.25
N ALA A 72 14.35 -7.42 1.02
CA ALA A 72 13.37 -7.62 2.07
C ALA A 72 12.27 -6.58 1.98
N GLU A 73 12.66 -5.34 1.69
CA GLU A 73 11.65 -4.29 1.57
C GLU A 73 10.79 -4.52 0.33
N ALA A 74 11.41 -4.93 -0.78
CA ALA A 74 10.64 -5.22 -1.98
C ALA A 74 9.65 -6.36 -1.75
N ASP A 75 10.04 -7.36 -0.97
CA ASP A 75 9.15 -8.46 -0.67
C ASP A 75 7.97 -7.99 0.18
N ARG A 76 8.24 -7.11 1.14
CA ARG A 76 7.19 -6.56 1.96
C ARG A 76 6.20 -5.77 1.09
N LEU A 77 6.73 -4.99 0.16
CA LEU A 77 5.88 -4.19 -0.70
C LEU A 77 5.08 -5.05 -1.66
N ARG A 78 5.61 -6.20 -2.05
CA ARG A 78 4.84 -7.12 -2.90
C ARG A 78 3.59 -7.61 -2.18
N GLY A 79 3.70 -7.81 -0.88
CA GLY A 79 2.52 -8.18 -0.09
C GLY A 79 1.48 -7.10 -0.09
N PHE A 80 1.90 -5.84 -0.08
CA PHE A 80 0.96 -4.74 -0.12
C PHE A 80 0.36 -4.55 -1.50
N VAL A 81 1.09 -4.89 -2.57
CA VAL A 81 0.51 -4.87 -3.90
C VAL A 81 -0.64 -5.87 -3.97
N ARG A 82 -0.42 -7.05 -3.40
CA ARG A 82 -1.45 -8.06 -3.39
C ARG A 82 -2.65 -7.59 -2.57
N ALA A 83 -2.38 -6.92 -1.44
CA ALA A 83 -3.45 -6.39 -0.62
C ALA A 83 -4.23 -5.33 -1.37
N ALA A 84 -3.53 -4.48 -2.12
CA ALA A 84 -4.19 -3.44 -2.90
C ALA A 84 -5.12 -4.05 -3.93
N ALA A 85 -4.66 -5.08 -4.62
CA ALA A 85 -5.48 -5.74 -5.61
C ALA A 85 -6.70 -6.38 -4.96
N PHE A 86 -6.51 -6.99 -3.80
CA PHE A 86 -7.62 -7.63 -3.11
C PHE A 86 -8.65 -6.59 -2.66
N LEU A 87 -8.19 -5.45 -2.18
CA LEU A 87 -9.10 -4.41 -1.73
C LEU A 87 -9.79 -3.70 -2.88
N GLY A 88 -9.28 -3.87 -4.08
CA GLY A 88 -9.90 -3.23 -5.23
C GLY A 88 -9.47 -1.79 -5.42
N VAL A 89 -8.34 -1.38 -4.80
CA VAL A 89 -7.86 -0.02 -5.03
C VAL A 89 -7.20 -0.01 -6.39
N GLY A 90 -7.31 1.08 -7.08
CA GLY A 90 -6.69 1.22 -8.38
C GLY A 90 -5.33 1.86 -8.32
N ARG A 91 -4.93 2.39 -7.17
CA ARG A 91 -3.68 3.12 -7.06
C ARG A 91 -2.94 2.71 -5.80
N PHE A 92 -1.65 2.43 -5.95
CA PHE A 92 -0.80 2.08 -4.82
C PHE A 92 0.22 3.19 -4.73
N GLU A 93 0.13 4.02 -3.71
CA GLU A 93 1.00 5.16 -3.56
C GLU A 93 2.16 4.80 -2.65
N LEU A 94 3.37 4.84 -3.16
CA LEU A 94 4.53 4.46 -2.42
C LEU A 94 5.33 5.70 -2.08
N ARG A 95 5.51 6.00 -0.81
CA ARG A 95 6.28 7.16 -0.41
C ARG A 95 7.69 6.73 -0.14
N VAL A 96 8.63 7.26 -0.89
CA VAL A 96 10.03 6.90 -0.77
C VAL A 96 10.80 8.18 -0.50
N ASP A 97 11.27 8.35 0.73
CA ASP A 97 11.92 9.58 1.09
C ASP A 97 13.43 9.52 0.96
N GLU A 98 14.01 8.38 1.17
CA GLU A 98 15.45 8.26 1.20
C GLU A 98 15.89 6.99 0.53
N VAL A 99 16.85 7.05 -0.34
CA VAL A 99 17.37 5.89 -1.03
C VAL A 99 18.89 5.93 -0.96
N ALA A 100 19.45 4.92 -0.31
CA ALA A 100 20.89 4.88 -0.17
C ALA A 100 21.59 4.50 -1.46
N GLU A 101 21.00 3.59 -2.25
CA GLU A 101 21.63 3.16 -3.47
C GLU A 101 20.61 3.06 -4.58
N PRO A 102 20.42 4.11 -5.34
CA PRO A 102 19.37 4.12 -6.37
C PRO A 102 19.54 3.03 -7.42
N ALA A 103 20.78 2.69 -7.74
CA ALA A 103 21.00 1.69 -8.79
C ALA A 103 20.46 0.33 -8.38
N THR A 104 20.41 0.05 -7.09
CA THR A 104 19.88 -1.22 -6.60
C THR A 104 18.36 -1.14 -6.43
N VAL A 105 17.86 0.00 -6.03
CA VAL A 105 16.46 0.14 -5.71
C VAL A 105 15.60 0.31 -6.95
N GLU A 106 16.10 1.03 -7.94
CA GLU A 106 15.29 1.32 -9.11
C GLU A 106 14.78 0.08 -9.83
N PRO A 107 15.62 -0.92 -10.10
CA PRO A 107 15.09 -2.13 -10.75
C PRO A 107 14.04 -2.84 -9.93
N ALA A 108 14.18 -2.80 -8.61
CA ALA A 108 13.20 -3.44 -7.75
C ALA A 108 11.85 -2.73 -7.84
N LEU A 109 11.88 -1.41 -7.92
CA LEU A 109 10.64 -0.65 -8.04
C LEU A 109 10.00 -0.82 -9.42
N VAL A 110 10.82 -0.95 -10.46
CA VAL A 110 10.28 -1.19 -11.78
C VAL A 110 9.57 -2.55 -11.81
N ALA A 111 10.19 -3.55 -11.22
CA ALA A 111 9.56 -4.87 -11.17
C ALA A 111 8.28 -4.84 -10.35
N LEU A 112 8.27 -4.08 -9.29
CA LEU A 112 7.09 -3.96 -8.45
C LEU A 112 5.96 -3.27 -9.21
N ALA A 113 6.29 -2.23 -9.97
CA ALA A 113 5.30 -1.52 -10.76
C ALA A 113 4.71 -2.41 -11.84
N GLU A 114 5.54 -3.24 -12.45
CA GLU A 114 5.04 -4.16 -13.46
C GLU A 114 4.11 -5.18 -12.85
N ARG A 115 4.46 -5.67 -11.66
CA ARG A 115 3.61 -6.61 -10.98
C ARG A 115 2.28 -5.99 -10.62
N ALA A 116 2.32 -4.76 -10.10
CA ALA A 116 1.10 -4.06 -9.73
C ALA A 116 0.22 -3.85 -10.96
N SER A 117 0.83 -3.48 -12.07
CA SER A 117 0.08 -3.25 -13.29
C SER A 117 -0.62 -4.53 -13.76
N ARG A 118 0.05 -5.66 -13.63
CA ARG A 118 -0.57 -6.92 -14.02
C ARG A 118 -1.75 -7.26 -13.13
N GLU A 119 -1.79 -6.73 -11.93
CA GLU A 119 -2.90 -6.97 -11.04
C GLU A 119 -3.93 -5.86 -11.08
N GLY A 120 -3.79 -4.94 -12.01
CA GLY A 120 -4.78 -3.88 -12.16
C GLY A 120 -4.57 -2.70 -11.23
N VAL A 121 -3.38 -2.56 -10.67
CA VAL A 121 -3.09 -1.49 -9.72
C VAL A 121 -1.99 -0.62 -10.28
N GLU A 122 -2.16 0.69 -10.23
CA GLU A 122 -1.14 1.60 -10.72
C GLU A 122 -0.23 1.99 -9.56
N LEU A 123 1.05 1.74 -9.68
CA LEU A 123 1.99 2.10 -8.65
C LEU A 123 2.53 3.48 -8.93
N VAL A 124 2.48 4.36 -7.95
CA VAL A 124 2.97 5.72 -8.08
C VAL A 124 3.93 5.98 -6.94
N CYS A 125 5.12 6.44 -7.26
CA CYS A 125 6.10 6.77 -6.24
C CYS A 125 6.06 8.27 -5.96
N VAL A 126 6.03 8.61 -4.68
CA VAL A 126 6.04 10.00 -4.27
C VAL A 126 7.08 10.15 -3.18
N GLY A 127 7.49 11.35 -2.87
CA GLY A 127 8.46 11.60 -1.82
C GLY A 127 9.63 12.41 -2.34
N ASP A 128 10.66 12.54 -1.53
CA ASP A 128 11.80 13.35 -1.90
C ASP A 128 12.71 12.69 -2.89
N ALA A 129 12.70 11.39 -2.98
CA ALA A 129 13.56 10.69 -3.89
C ALA A 129 12.99 10.78 -5.29
N GLU A 130 13.80 11.20 -6.25
CA GLU A 130 13.29 11.30 -7.58
C GLU A 130 13.75 10.19 -8.38
N PHE A 131 13.05 9.16 -8.52
CA PHE A 131 13.40 8.04 -9.35
C PHE A 131 12.18 7.19 -9.45
N GLY A 132 12.28 6.14 -10.10
CA GLY A 132 11.19 5.23 -10.12
C GLY A 132 10.56 5.14 -11.42
N PRO A 133 9.68 4.26 -11.48
CA PRO A 133 9.08 3.88 -12.71
C PRO A 133 8.12 4.87 -13.16
N ALA A 134 7.81 5.70 -12.56
CA ALA A 134 6.82 6.38 -12.88
C ALA A 134 6.67 7.08 -13.86
N ALA A 135 6.90 7.53 -14.09
CA ALA A 135 6.70 8.30 -14.97
C ALA A 135 5.82 8.25 -15.82
#